data_85158997d014375ead7fabba56762b73
#
_entry.id   85158997d014375ead7fabba56762b73
#
_cell.length_a   1.000
_cell.length_b   1.000
_cell.length_c   1.000
_cell.angle_alpha   90.00
_cell.angle_beta   90.00
_cell.angle_gamma   90.00
#
_symmetry.space_group_name_H-M   'P 1'
#
loop_
_entity.id
_entity.type
_entity.pdbx_description
1 polymer ?
#
loop_
_entity_poly.entity_id
_entity_poly.type
_entity_poly.pdbx_seq_one_letter_code
_entity_poly.pdbx_strand_id
1 'polypeptide(L)'
;MHKKKKSVWKKILWLIRPYLHFLMLSFVFAGISALLTLYAPILIGNAVDLIIGKGSVDFDAIGRILFRLAGIIVITSAAQWLMNLCNNHITYRVVKDVRTKAFAKLQKLPLKYVDSHAYGETISRIITDVEQFSDGLLMGFTQFFTGVVTILGTLVFMLLINVKIALVVILITPVSLFVASFIAKRTYVFFKAQSETRAQMTSLVDEMVGNQKVVQAFGYGDRAVERLDTINKKLQKVSLQAIFFSSITNPSTRFVNGLVYTGVSIAGAFTAIGGGITVGQLSCFLSLSLIHI
;
A
#
# COMPACT_ATOMS: atom_id res chain seq x y z
N MET A 1 -0.01 -26.63 4.71
CA MET A 1 0.76 -25.38 4.62
C MET A 1 0.48 -24.33 5.72
N HIS A 2 -0.54 -24.48 6.59
CA HIS A 2 -0.92 -23.48 7.61
C HIS A 2 -0.01 -23.39 8.85
N LYS A 3 0.73 -24.45 9.24
CA LYS A 3 1.59 -24.42 10.44
C LYS A 3 2.87 -23.56 10.29
N LYS A 4 3.40 -23.35 9.08
CA LYS A 4 4.60 -22.52 8.84
C LYS A 4 4.34 -21.00 8.98
N LYS A 5 3.15 -20.51 8.64
CA LYS A 5 2.81 -19.06 8.74
C LYS A 5 2.82 -18.54 10.18
N LYS A 6 2.29 -19.30 11.14
CA LYS A 6 2.29 -18.89 12.57
C LYS A 6 3.70 -18.73 13.17
N SER A 7 4.69 -19.43 12.64
CA SER A 7 6.08 -19.34 13.11
C SER A 7 6.78 -18.04 12.66
N VAL A 8 6.46 -17.53 11.44
CA VAL A 8 7.08 -16.31 10.89
C VAL A 8 6.63 -15.06 11.64
N TRP A 9 5.34 -14.90 11.86
CA TRP A 9 4.79 -13.77 12.63
C TRP A 9 5.32 -13.69 14.05
N LYS A 10 5.46 -14.85 14.74
CA LYS A 10 6.06 -14.89 16.06
C LYS A 10 7.52 -14.43 16.06
N LYS A 11 8.29 -14.79 15.02
CA LYS A 11 9.69 -14.36 14.88
C LYS A 11 9.80 -12.86 14.64
N ILE A 12 8.93 -12.30 13.78
CA ILE A 12 8.88 -10.86 13.51
C ILE A 12 8.53 -10.10 14.79
N LEU A 13 7.49 -10.50 15.50
CA LEU A 13 7.10 -9.90 16.78
C LEU A 13 8.21 -9.98 17.82
N TRP A 14 8.95 -11.08 17.87
CA TRP A 14 10.09 -11.22 18.77
C TRP A 14 11.23 -10.25 18.41
N LEU A 15 11.49 -10.03 17.13
CA LEU A 15 12.50 -9.07 16.66
C LEU A 15 12.12 -7.62 16.96
N ILE A 16 10.83 -7.30 16.93
CA ILE A 16 10.31 -5.94 17.16
C ILE A 16 10.16 -5.65 18.66
N ARG A 17 10.08 -6.68 19.50
CA ARG A 17 9.84 -6.55 20.96
C ARG A 17 10.72 -5.51 21.68
N PRO A 18 12.04 -5.38 21.40
CA PRO A 18 12.89 -4.36 22.05
C PRO A 18 12.47 -2.93 21.69
N TYR A 19 11.75 -2.72 20.58
CA TYR A 19 11.36 -1.42 20.03
C TYR A 19 9.87 -1.12 20.21
N LEU A 20 9.18 -1.85 21.08
CA LEU A 20 7.74 -1.75 21.30
C LEU A 20 7.31 -0.33 21.71
N HIS A 21 8.13 0.39 22.48
CA HIS A 21 7.86 1.77 22.88
C HIS A 21 7.82 2.73 21.69
N PHE A 22 8.73 2.58 20.70
CA PHE A 22 8.67 3.37 19.46
C PHE A 22 7.47 2.97 18.60
N LEU A 23 7.08 1.69 18.60
CA LEU A 23 5.90 1.20 17.89
C LEU A 23 4.62 1.80 18.47
N MET A 24 4.49 1.84 19.81
CA MET A 24 3.36 2.49 20.48
C MET A 24 3.31 3.98 20.20
N LEU A 25 4.46 4.66 20.23
CA LEU A 25 4.56 6.08 19.91
C LEU A 25 4.17 6.36 18.43
N SER A 26 4.63 5.53 17.50
CA SER A 26 4.23 5.59 16.10
C SER A 26 2.71 5.41 15.93
N PHE A 27 2.11 4.48 16.66
CA PHE A 27 0.67 4.26 16.63
C PHE A 27 -0.12 5.47 17.18
N VAL A 28 0.36 6.11 18.23
CA VAL A 28 -0.24 7.35 18.78
C VAL A 28 -0.17 8.47 17.75
N PHE A 29 0.98 8.70 17.13
CA PHE A 29 1.12 9.72 16.08
C PHE A 29 0.28 9.41 14.84
N ALA A 30 0.16 8.14 14.45
CA ALA A 30 -0.74 7.72 13.37
C ALA A 30 -2.19 8.06 13.71
N GLY A 31 -2.63 7.80 14.95
CA GLY A 31 -3.96 8.15 15.45
C GLY A 31 -4.22 9.65 15.42
N ILE A 32 -3.29 10.45 15.95
CA ILE A 32 -3.39 11.92 15.93
C ILE A 32 -3.48 12.44 14.49
N SER A 33 -2.57 12.00 13.62
CA SER A 33 -2.54 12.40 12.22
C SER A 33 -3.84 12.05 11.50
N ALA A 34 -4.34 10.81 11.66
CA ALA A 34 -5.57 10.38 11.03
C ALA A 34 -6.80 11.14 11.53
N LEU A 35 -6.94 11.34 12.84
CA LEU A 35 -8.07 12.10 13.42
C LEU A 35 -8.08 13.54 12.93
N LEU A 36 -6.93 14.20 12.90
CA LEU A 36 -6.83 15.59 12.41
C LEU A 36 -7.09 15.68 10.90
N THR A 37 -6.62 14.71 10.12
CA THR A 37 -6.91 14.63 8.68
C THR A 37 -8.40 14.46 8.42
N LEU A 38 -9.10 13.65 9.22
CA LEU A 38 -10.55 13.45 9.11
C LEU A 38 -11.36 14.65 9.63
N TYR A 39 -10.79 15.46 10.51
CA TYR A 39 -11.45 16.67 11.01
C TYR A 39 -11.40 17.82 10.00
N ALA A 40 -10.42 17.87 9.11
CA ALA A 40 -10.29 18.91 8.10
C ALA A 40 -11.53 19.04 7.17
N PRO A 41 -12.11 17.96 6.60
CA PRO A 41 -13.36 18.01 5.83
C PRO A 41 -14.55 18.60 6.61
N ILE A 42 -14.62 18.38 7.92
CA ILE A 42 -15.68 18.96 8.75
C ILE A 42 -15.53 20.48 8.82
N LEU A 43 -14.32 20.98 9.02
CA LEU A 43 -14.06 22.43 9.01
C LEU A 43 -14.36 23.06 7.66
N ILE A 44 -14.01 22.37 6.57
CA ILE A 44 -14.32 22.81 5.20
C ILE A 44 -15.85 22.86 5.01
N GLY A 45 -16.58 21.85 5.46
CA GLY A 45 -18.04 21.83 5.42
C GLY A 45 -18.65 23.01 6.19
N ASN A 46 -18.16 23.27 7.40
CA ASN A 46 -18.62 24.41 8.18
C ASN A 46 -18.32 25.77 7.49
N ALA A 47 -17.18 25.88 6.81
CA ALA A 47 -16.87 27.08 6.03
C ALA A 47 -17.81 27.25 4.82
N VAL A 48 -18.18 26.14 4.15
CA VAL A 48 -19.15 26.14 3.05
C VAL A 48 -20.51 26.63 3.53
N ASP A 49 -20.98 26.18 4.69
CA ASP A 49 -22.27 26.63 5.26
C ASP A 49 -22.31 28.12 5.54
N LEU A 50 -21.16 28.76 5.85
CA LEU A 50 -21.07 30.22 6.07
C LEU A 50 -21.10 31.06 4.78
N ILE A 51 -20.97 30.44 3.60
CA ILE A 51 -20.89 31.13 2.29
C ILE A 51 -22.27 31.09 1.56
N ILE A 52 -23.13 30.14 1.90
CA ILE A 52 -24.36 29.84 1.11
C ILE A 52 -25.42 30.94 1.21
N GLY A 53 -25.42 31.79 2.23
CA GLY A 53 -26.38 32.87 2.40
C GLY A 53 -26.12 34.04 1.45
N LYS A 54 -27.11 34.40 0.59
CA LYS A 54 -26.99 35.58 -0.26
C LYS A 54 -26.80 36.85 0.58
N GLY A 55 -25.64 37.51 0.44
CA GLY A 55 -25.32 38.79 1.09
C GLY A 55 -24.97 38.71 2.57
N SER A 56 -24.81 37.48 3.14
CA SER A 56 -24.52 37.27 4.57
C SER A 56 -23.26 36.44 4.77
N VAL A 57 -22.21 36.65 3.97
CA VAL A 57 -20.92 35.95 4.15
C VAL A 57 -20.17 36.51 5.35
N ASP A 58 -19.97 35.69 6.38
CA ASP A 58 -19.16 36.04 7.55
C ASP A 58 -17.66 35.75 7.30
N PHE A 59 -16.97 36.76 6.77
CA PHE A 59 -15.54 36.67 6.48
C PHE A 59 -14.70 36.47 7.74
N ASP A 60 -15.10 36.98 8.89
CA ASP A 60 -14.39 36.81 10.16
C ASP A 60 -14.47 35.37 10.66
N ALA A 61 -15.66 34.75 10.55
CA ALA A 61 -15.85 33.37 10.90
C ALA A 61 -15.06 32.43 9.95
N ILE A 62 -15.07 32.71 8.65
CA ILE A 62 -14.28 31.97 7.66
C ILE A 62 -12.79 32.13 7.95
N GLY A 63 -12.32 33.35 8.25
CA GLY A 63 -10.93 33.59 8.62
C GLY A 63 -10.47 32.78 9.82
N ARG A 64 -11.31 32.68 10.86
CA ARG A 64 -11.05 31.80 12.03
C ARG A 64 -10.97 30.32 11.66
N ILE A 65 -11.85 29.85 10.75
CA ILE A 65 -11.83 28.45 10.29
C ILE A 65 -10.52 28.19 9.48
N LEU A 66 -10.15 29.09 8.58
CA LEU A 66 -8.91 28.96 7.79
C LEU A 66 -7.66 28.93 8.69
N PHE A 67 -7.63 29.77 9.73
CA PHE A 67 -6.52 29.74 10.69
C PHE A 67 -6.47 28.43 11.47
N ARG A 68 -7.61 27.90 11.91
CA ARG A 68 -7.68 26.57 12.54
C ARG A 68 -7.22 25.46 11.58
N LEU A 69 -7.65 25.52 10.32
CA LEU A 69 -7.28 24.55 9.30
C LEU A 69 -5.76 24.58 9.06
N ALA A 70 -5.17 25.76 8.97
CA ALA A 70 -3.71 25.92 8.87
C ALA A 70 -2.99 25.28 10.07
N GLY A 71 -3.48 25.53 11.28
CA GLY A 71 -2.94 24.89 12.49
C GLY A 71 -3.03 23.37 12.47
N ILE A 72 -4.17 22.83 12.03
CA ILE A 72 -4.37 21.38 11.89
C ILE A 72 -3.39 20.78 10.86
N ILE A 73 -3.19 21.43 9.72
CA ILE A 73 -2.23 20.97 8.69
C ILE A 73 -0.83 20.90 9.27
N VAL A 74 -0.38 21.91 10.00
CA VAL A 74 0.94 21.94 10.63
C VAL A 74 1.10 20.83 11.66
N ILE A 75 0.10 20.64 12.55
CA ILE A 75 0.14 19.60 13.59
C ILE A 75 0.12 18.21 12.95
N THR A 76 -0.73 18.00 11.92
CA THR A 76 -0.82 16.73 11.20
C THR A 76 0.50 16.39 10.51
N SER A 77 1.12 17.37 9.84
CA SER A 77 2.42 17.20 9.18
C SER A 77 3.52 16.87 10.20
N ALA A 78 3.55 17.54 11.34
CA ALA A 78 4.48 17.26 12.43
C ALA A 78 4.27 15.85 13.01
N ALA A 79 3.01 15.45 13.25
CA ALA A 79 2.68 14.11 13.75
C ALA A 79 3.10 13.02 12.75
N GLN A 80 2.86 13.24 11.46
CA GLN A 80 3.23 12.30 10.40
C GLN A 80 4.76 12.20 10.25
N TRP A 81 5.46 13.32 10.39
CA TRP A 81 6.93 13.33 10.39
C TRP A 81 7.50 12.55 11.58
N LEU A 82 6.98 12.78 12.80
CA LEU A 82 7.39 12.05 14.01
C LEU A 82 7.06 10.54 13.91
N MET A 83 5.90 10.18 13.37
CA MET A 83 5.54 8.79 13.07
C MET A 83 6.58 8.14 12.14
N ASN A 84 6.95 8.82 11.05
CA ASN A 84 7.94 8.30 10.11
C ASN A 84 9.33 8.17 10.74
N LEU A 85 9.74 9.09 11.62
CA LEU A 85 10.99 8.97 12.39
C LEU A 85 10.99 7.71 13.27
N CYS A 86 9.88 7.44 13.98
CA CYS A 86 9.73 6.23 14.78
C CYS A 86 9.80 4.96 13.92
N ASN A 87 9.07 4.94 12.80
CA ASN A 87 9.04 3.79 11.89
C ASN A 87 10.41 3.52 11.27
N ASN A 88 11.12 4.55 10.83
CA ASN A 88 12.48 4.46 10.31
C ASN A 88 13.43 3.91 11.39
N HIS A 89 13.36 4.46 12.61
CA HIS A 89 14.20 3.99 13.72
C HIS A 89 14.00 2.50 14.00
N ILE A 90 12.74 2.05 14.11
CA ILE A 90 12.42 0.63 14.32
C ILE A 90 12.98 -0.21 13.17
N THR A 91 12.67 0.17 11.93
CA THR A 91 13.01 -0.61 10.74
C THR A 91 14.51 -0.78 10.61
N TYR A 92 15.28 0.30 10.65
CA TYR A 92 16.74 0.22 10.48
C TYR A 92 17.44 -0.51 11.63
N ARG A 93 16.94 -0.40 12.86
CA ARG A 93 17.47 -1.16 14.01
C ARG A 93 17.18 -2.65 13.89
N VAL A 94 15.94 -3.02 13.55
CA VAL A 94 15.55 -4.43 13.34
C VAL A 94 16.35 -5.03 12.18
N VAL A 95 16.50 -4.32 11.08
CA VAL A 95 17.26 -4.77 9.90
C VAL A 95 18.75 -4.95 10.23
N LYS A 96 19.35 -4.01 10.97
CA LYS A 96 20.71 -4.15 11.48
C LYS A 96 20.85 -5.43 12.30
N ASP A 97 19.94 -5.68 13.25
CA ASP A 97 19.96 -6.85 14.11
C ASP A 97 19.81 -8.15 13.32
N VAL A 98 18.91 -8.18 12.31
CA VAL A 98 18.72 -9.33 11.43
C VAL A 98 19.99 -9.59 10.62
N ARG A 99 20.58 -8.55 10.01
CA ARG A 99 21.80 -8.67 9.20
C ARG A 99 22.98 -9.17 10.02
N THR A 100 23.17 -8.61 11.22
CA THR A 100 24.23 -9.06 12.15
C THR A 100 24.06 -10.52 12.56
N LYS A 101 22.81 -10.92 12.93
CA LYS A 101 22.51 -12.31 13.31
C LYS A 101 22.66 -13.28 12.14
N ALA A 102 22.25 -12.87 10.93
CA ALA A 102 22.40 -13.68 9.73
C ALA A 102 23.89 -13.91 9.39
N PHE A 103 24.69 -12.85 9.45
CA PHE A 103 26.13 -12.94 9.21
C PHE A 103 26.83 -13.79 10.29
N ALA A 104 26.54 -13.58 11.57
CA ALA A 104 27.09 -14.39 12.64
C ALA A 104 26.70 -15.87 12.54
N LYS A 105 25.52 -16.18 12.01
CA LYS A 105 25.10 -17.56 11.75
C LYS A 105 25.84 -18.15 10.55
N LEU A 106 26.08 -17.38 9.50
CA LEU A 106 26.87 -17.81 8.34
C LEU A 106 28.24 -18.31 8.75
N GLN A 107 28.92 -17.59 9.66
CA GLN A 107 30.25 -17.99 10.18
C GLN A 107 30.25 -19.31 10.97
N LYS A 108 29.09 -19.78 11.40
CA LYS A 108 28.90 -21.02 12.18
C LYS A 108 28.31 -22.16 11.36
N LEU A 109 28.09 -21.97 10.04
CA LEU A 109 27.55 -23.02 9.19
C LEU A 109 28.62 -24.09 8.90
N PRO A 110 28.23 -25.37 8.84
CA PRO A 110 29.12 -26.43 8.41
C PRO A 110 29.61 -26.17 6.96
N LEU A 111 30.87 -26.50 6.65
CA LEU A 111 31.44 -26.38 5.31
C LEU A 111 30.59 -27.08 4.25
N LYS A 112 30.03 -28.25 4.58
CA LYS A 112 29.09 -28.97 3.71
C LYS A 112 27.92 -28.12 3.22
N TYR A 113 27.41 -27.20 4.06
CA TYR A 113 26.34 -26.28 3.67
C TYR A 113 26.85 -25.24 2.68
N VAL A 114 28.03 -24.68 2.95
CA VAL A 114 28.67 -23.66 2.11
C VAL A 114 28.99 -24.25 0.72
N ASP A 115 29.50 -25.46 0.66
CA ASP A 115 29.88 -26.15 -0.60
C ASP A 115 28.64 -26.57 -1.41
N SER A 116 27.48 -26.79 -0.75
CA SER A 116 26.25 -27.24 -1.42
C SER A 116 25.34 -26.10 -1.90
N HIS A 117 25.69 -24.83 -1.63
CA HIS A 117 24.88 -23.66 -2.00
C HIS A 117 25.73 -22.65 -2.78
N ALA A 118 25.14 -22.08 -3.83
CA ALA A 118 25.82 -21.06 -4.62
C ALA A 118 26.19 -19.84 -3.75
N TYR A 119 27.41 -19.36 -3.89
CA TYR A 119 27.91 -18.21 -3.14
C TYR A 119 27.02 -16.98 -3.29
N GLY A 120 26.57 -16.70 -4.54
CA GLY A 120 25.68 -15.60 -4.86
C GLY A 120 24.30 -15.70 -4.18
N GLU A 121 23.75 -16.91 -4.03
CA GLU A 121 22.48 -17.12 -3.33
C GLU A 121 22.61 -16.75 -1.84
N THR A 122 23.68 -17.16 -1.19
CA THR A 122 23.92 -16.85 0.23
C THR A 122 24.12 -15.35 0.46
N ILE A 123 24.88 -14.68 -0.41
CA ILE A 123 25.07 -13.23 -0.37
C ILE A 123 23.75 -12.50 -0.61
N SER A 124 22.99 -12.90 -1.64
CA SER A 124 21.68 -12.32 -1.95
C SER A 124 20.72 -12.39 -0.76
N ARG A 125 20.69 -13.50 -0.03
CA ARG A 125 19.84 -13.64 1.17
C ARG A 125 20.19 -12.65 2.29
N ILE A 126 21.48 -12.33 2.48
CA ILE A 126 21.93 -11.43 3.55
C ILE A 126 21.77 -9.96 3.13
N ILE A 127 21.92 -9.65 1.86
CA ILE A 127 21.85 -8.29 1.36
C ILE A 127 20.44 -7.99 0.85
N THR A 128 20.03 -8.65 -0.24
CA THR A 128 18.79 -8.31 -0.98
C THR A 128 17.52 -8.71 -0.23
N ASP A 129 17.44 -9.92 0.34
CA ASP A 129 16.23 -10.35 1.05
C ASP A 129 16.04 -9.55 2.35
N VAL A 130 17.13 -9.17 3.02
CA VAL A 130 17.06 -8.32 4.22
C VAL A 130 16.66 -6.89 3.87
N GLU A 131 17.08 -6.36 2.70
CA GLU A 131 16.61 -5.07 2.17
C GLU A 131 15.11 -5.10 1.86
N GLN A 132 14.65 -6.12 1.13
CA GLN A 132 13.21 -6.30 0.87
C GLN A 132 12.39 -6.48 2.15
N PHE A 133 12.94 -7.13 3.17
CA PHE A 133 12.33 -7.22 4.48
C PHE A 133 12.23 -5.84 5.16
N SER A 134 13.26 -4.99 5.03
CA SER A 134 13.28 -3.61 5.49
C SER A 134 12.13 -2.80 4.88
N ASP A 135 12.03 -2.82 3.55
CA ASP A 135 11.00 -2.10 2.80
C ASP A 135 9.60 -2.59 3.19
N GLY A 136 9.43 -3.91 3.31
CA GLY A 136 8.19 -4.52 3.76
C GLY A 136 7.78 -4.11 5.18
N LEU A 137 8.72 -3.98 6.11
CA LEU A 137 8.44 -3.49 7.47
C LEU A 137 8.05 -2.01 7.46
N LEU A 138 8.82 -1.18 6.75
CA LEU A 138 8.59 0.27 6.68
C LEU A 138 7.22 0.59 6.08
N MET A 139 6.92 0.00 4.92
CA MET A 139 5.62 0.13 4.28
C MET A 139 4.50 -0.45 5.15
N GLY A 140 4.74 -1.64 5.74
CA GLY A 140 3.77 -2.31 6.58
C GLY A 140 3.36 -1.48 7.79
N PHE A 141 4.30 -0.91 8.52
CA PHE A 141 3.98 -0.06 9.68
C PHE A 141 3.26 1.22 9.28
N THR A 142 3.78 1.94 8.29
CA THR A 142 3.19 3.21 7.87
C THR A 142 1.80 3.01 7.27
N GLN A 143 1.65 2.11 6.31
CA GLN A 143 0.38 1.89 5.59
C GLN A 143 -0.67 1.22 6.46
N PHE A 144 -0.28 0.23 7.27
CA PHE A 144 -1.23 -0.51 8.10
C PHE A 144 -1.83 0.36 9.19
N PHE A 145 -0.98 1.08 9.95
CA PHE A 145 -1.47 1.90 11.06
C PHE A 145 -2.30 3.07 10.57
N THR A 146 -1.81 3.82 9.59
CA THR A 146 -2.56 4.93 9.02
C THR A 146 -3.85 4.44 8.37
N GLY A 147 -3.80 3.38 7.56
CA GLY A 147 -4.96 2.86 6.84
C GLY A 147 -6.07 2.36 7.77
N VAL A 148 -5.72 1.56 8.80
CA VAL A 148 -6.73 1.04 9.76
C VAL A 148 -7.39 2.19 10.53
N VAL A 149 -6.60 3.14 11.05
CA VAL A 149 -7.15 4.26 11.80
C VAL A 149 -7.97 5.18 10.90
N THR A 150 -7.53 5.42 9.67
CA THR A 150 -8.29 6.24 8.71
C THR A 150 -9.62 5.58 8.36
N ILE A 151 -9.66 4.30 8.00
CA ILE A 151 -10.91 3.61 7.64
C ILE A 151 -11.89 3.61 8.81
N LEU A 152 -11.45 3.19 10.00
CA LEU A 152 -12.32 3.15 11.18
C LEU A 152 -12.78 4.57 11.57
N GLY A 153 -11.87 5.53 11.57
CA GLY A 153 -12.18 6.92 11.88
C GLY A 153 -13.17 7.53 10.89
N THR A 154 -12.98 7.32 9.57
CA THR A 154 -13.91 7.80 8.54
C THR A 154 -15.31 7.24 8.76
N LEU A 155 -15.44 5.93 9.00
CA LEU A 155 -16.74 5.30 9.26
C LEU A 155 -17.42 5.89 10.51
N VAL A 156 -16.67 6.09 11.60
CA VAL A 156 -17.20 6.71 12.82
C VAL A 156 -17.67 8.15 12.55
N PHE A 157 -16.84 8.98 11.89
CA PHE A 157 -17.22 10.36 11.56
C PHE A 157 -18.46 10.40 10.66
N MET A 158 -18.55 9.55 9.64
CA MET A 158 -19.71 9.48 8.76
C MET A 158 -20.99 9.08 9.50
N LEU A 159 -20.90 8.10 10.40
CA LEU A 159 -22.05 7.69 11.24
C LEU A 159 -22.51 8.80 12.19
N LEU A 160 -21.59 9.60 12.74
CA LEU A 160 -21.92 10.74 13.61
C LEU A 160 -22.60 11.88 12.86
N ILE A 161 -22.31 12.09 11.58
CA ILE A 161 -22.93 13.15 10.77
C ILE A 161 -24.32 12.70 10.30
N ASN A 162 -24.41 11.56 9.60
CA ASN A 162 -25.69 11.04 9.14
C ASN A 162 -25.64 9.53 8.85
N VAL A 163 -26.39 8.74 9.61
CA VAL A 163 -26.42 7.28 9.53
C VAL A 163 -26.92 6.78 8.17
N LYS A 164 -27.93 7.44 7.57
CA LYS A 164 -28.50 6.98 6.29
C LYS A 164 -27.49 7.04 5.15
N ILE A 165 -26.75 8.15 5.05
CA ILE A 165 -25.72 8.31 4.00
C ILE A 165 -24.53 7.41 4.30
N ALA A 166 -24.12 7.27 5.57
CA ALA A 166 -23.05 6.36 5.97
C ALA A 166 -23.36 4.91 5.57
N LEU A 167 -24.60 4.45 5.71
CA LEU A 167 -25.03 3.12 5.26
C LEU A 167 -24.86 2.92 3.75
N VAL A 168 -25.14 3.94 2.94
CA VAL A 168 -24.91 3.87 1.48
C VAL A 168 -23.43 3.61 1.19
N VAL A 169 -22.53 4.32 1.86
CA VAL A 169 -21.07 4.12 1.71
C VAL A 169 -20.66 2.72 2.16
N ILE A 170 -21.13 2.27 3.34
CA ILE A 170 -20.82 0.94 3.89
C ILE A 170 -21.28 -0.17 2.94
N LEU A 171 -22.42 -0.02 2.26
CA LEU A 171 -22.94 -1.03 1.32
C LEU A 171 -22.14 -1.04 0.01
N ILE A 172 -21.63 0.10 -0.47
CA ILE A 172 -20.92 0.17 -1.74
C ILE A 172 -19.42 -0.14 -1.58
N THR A 173 -18.81 0.19 -0.44
CA THR A 173 -17.37 -0.04 -0.19
C THR A 173 -16.91 -1.50 -0.40
N PRO A 174 -17.66 -2.56 -0.02
CA PRO A 174 -17.27 -3.93 -0.31
C PRO A 174 -17.11 -4.25 -1.79
N VAL A 175 -17.82 -3.56 -2.67
CA VAL A 175 -17.68 -3.71 -4.13
C VAL A 175 -16.27 -3.30 -4.57
N SER A 176 -15.75 -2.20 -4.01
CA SER A 176 -14.37 -1.74 -4.25
C SER A 176 -13.35 -2.79 -3.84
N LEU A 177 -13.50 -3.35 -2.64
CA LEU A 177 -12.61 -4.42 -2.13
C LEU A 177 -12.67 -5.69 -2.98
N PHE A 178 -13.86 -6.06 -3.46
CA PHE A 178 -14.03 -7.21 -4.36
C PHE A 178 -13.32 -7.00 -5.68
N VAL A 179 -13.52 -5.85 -6.33
CA VAL A 179 -12.87 -5.48 -7.59
C VAL A 179 -11.35 -5.46 -7.43
N ALA A 180 -10.84 -4.79 -6.38
CA ALA A 180 -9.41 -4.72 -6.09
C ALA A 180 -8.81 -6.10 -5.85
N SER A 181 -9.48 -6.96 -5.08
CA SER A 181 -9.03 -8.32 -4.80
C SER A 181 -9.00 -9.20 -6.04
N PHE A 182 -10.00 -9.07 -6.92
CA PHE A 182 -10.06 -9.80 -8.19
C PHE A 182 -8.88 -9.41 -9.10
N ILE A 183 -8.67 -8.10 -9.27
CA ILE A 183 -7.57 -7.59 -10.11
C ILE A 183 -6.22 -8.02 -9.53
N ALA A 184 -6.01 -7.85 -8.21
CA ALA A 184 -4.76 -8.22 -7.55
C ALA A 184 -4.43 -9.71 -7.71
N LYS A 185 -5.42 -10.60 -7.59
CA LYS A 185 -5.23 -12.05 -7.82
C LYS A 185 -4.79 -12.35 -9.25
N ARG A 186 -5.43 -11.72 -10.25
CA ARG A 186 -5.06 -11.89 -11.67
C ARG A 186 -3.68 -11.33 -11.96
N THR A 187 -3.40 -10.14 -11.49
CA THR A 187 -2.09 -9.49 -11.62
C THR A 187 -0.97 -10.37 -11.04
N TYR A 188 -1.17 -10.92 -9.84
CA TYR A 188 -0.20 -11.82 -9.21
C TYR A 188 0.11 -13.06 -10.05
N VAL A 189 -0.90 -13.70 -10.63
CA VAL A 189 -0.72 -14.91 -11.48
C VAL A 189 0.14 -14.58 -12.70
N PHE A 190 -0.13 -13.46 -13.37
CA PHE A 190 0.61 -13.09 -14.57
C PHE A 190 2.03 -12.60 -14.26
N PHE A 191 2.24 -11.83 -13.19
CA PHE A 191 3.59 -11.45 -12.77
C PHE A 191 4.43 -12.66 -12.35
N LYS A 192 3.82 -13.64 -11.69
CA LYS A 192 4.50 -14.89 -11.36
C LYS A 192 4.92 -15.65 -12.61
N ALA A 193 4.01 -15.82 -13.58
CA ALA A 193 4.32 -16.46 -14.86
C ALA A 193 5.40 -15.70 -15.65
N GLN A 194 5.36 -14.36 -15.62
CA GLN A 194 6.39 -13.51 -16.23
C GLN A 194 7.76 -13.74 -15.58
N SER A 195 7.82 -13.76 -14.25
CA SER A 195 9.06 -13.98 -13.50
C SER A 195 9.66 -15.37 -13.79
N GLU A 196 8.81 -16.40 -13.79
CA GLU A 196 9.24 -17.78 -14.11
C GLU A 196 9.76 -17.89 -15.56
N THR A 197 9.07 -17.25 -16.52
CA THR A 197 9.48 -17.27 -17.93
C THR A 197 10.77 -16.46 -18.15
N ARG A 198 10.93 -15.33 -17.44
CA ARG A 198 12.17 -14.54 -17.47
C ARG A 198 13.34 -15.35 -16.91
N ALA A 199 13.16 -16.09 -15.82
CA ALA A 199 14.18 -16.96 -15.27
C ALA A 199 14.61 -18.06 -16.27
N GLN A 200 13.62 -18.66 -17.00
CA GLN A 200 13.92 -19.62 -18.08
C GLN A 200 14.77 -18.98 -19.20
N MET A 201 14.44 -17.75 -19.60
CA MET A 201 15.19 -17.02 -20.62
C MET A 201 16.62 -16.72 -20.14
N THR A 202 16.77 -16.22 -18.90
CA THR A 202 18.09 -15.94 -18.32
C THR A 202 18.94 -17.21 -18.24
N SER A 203 18.37 -18.33 -17.79
CA SER A 203 19.07 -19.62 -17.71
C SER A 203 19.54 -20.11 -19.08
N LEU A 204 18.71 -19.95 -20.13
CA LEU A 204 19.11 -20.32 -21.50
C LEU A 204 20.25 -19.43 -22.00
N VAL A 205 20.17 -18.12 -21.76
CA VAL A 205 21.24 -17.17 -22.16
C VAL A 205 22.57 -17.52 -21.46
N ASP A 206 22.50 -17.73 -20.13
CA ASP A 206 23.70 -18.11 -19.35
C ASP A 206 24.30 -19.44 -19.84
N GLU A 207 23.47 -20.44 -20.17
CA GLU A 207 23.89 -21.72 -20.72
C GLU A 207 24.58 -21.53 -22.08
N MET A 208 23.98 -20.76 -22.99
CA MET A 208 24.51 -20.57 -24.35
C MET A 208 25.77 -19.68 -24.35
N VAL A 209 25.79 -18.62 -23.56
CA VAL A 209 26.96 -17.73 -23.45
C VAL A 209 28.13 -18.44 -22.72
N GLY A 210 27.83 -19.11 -21.62
CA GLY A 210 28.85 -19.86 -20.85
C GLY A 210 29.51 -20.98 -21.65
N ASN A 211 28.77 -21.60 -22.58
CA ASN A 211 29.25 -22.68 -23.44
C ASN A 211 29.44 -22.26 -24.92
N GLN A 212 29.66 -20.98 -25.20
CA GLN A 212 29.65 -20.43 -26.57
C GLN A 212 30.61 -21.15 -27.50
N LYS A 213 31.80 -21.58 -27.03
CA LYS A 213 32.77 -22.37 -27.84
C LYS A 213 32.16 -23.69 -28.31
N VAL A 214 31.41 -24.38 -27.45
CA VAL A 214 30.71 -25.63 -27.77
C VAL A 214 29.56 -25.37 -28.74
N VAL A 215 28.76 -24.33 -28.49
CA VAL A 215 27.66 -23.92 -29.38
C VAL A 215 28.16 -23.66 -30.80
N GLN A 216 29.30 -22.97 -30.95
CA GLN A 216 29.94 -22.71 -32.24
C GLN A 216 30.52 -23.97 -32.88
N ALA A 217 31.23 -24.78 -32.10
CA ALA A 217 31.88 -26.01 -32.60
C ALA A 217 30.88 -27.03 -33.18
N PHE A 218 29.66 -27.09 -32.60
CA PHE A 218 28.59 -27.98 -33.03
C PHE A 218 27.54 -27.31 -33.95
N GLY A 219 27.74 -26.05 -34.36
CA GLY A 219 26.79 -25.34 -35.22
C GLY A 219 25.40 -25.19 -34.63
N TYR A 220 25.29 -25.11 -33.29
CA TYR A 220 24.02 -25.11 -32.58
C TYR A 220 23.35 -23.70 -32.53
N GLY A 221 23.98 -22.67 -33.13
CA GLY A 221 23.56 -21.27 -33.04
C GLY A 221 22.09 -21.04 -33.45
N ASP A 222 21.69 -21.55 -34.62
CA ASP A 222 20.33 -21.35 -35.14
C ASP A 222 19.28 -21.98 -34.22
N ARG A 223 19.54 -23.17 -33.71
CA ARG A 223 18.64 -23.85 -32.74
C ARG A 223 18.57 -23.10 -31.39
N ALA A 224 19.68 -22.51 -30.95
CA ALA A 224 19.69 -21.70 -29.75
C ALA A 224 18.80 -20.46 -29.90
N VAL A 225 18.85 -19.78 -31.05
CA VAL A 225 18.02 -18.63 -31.39
C VAL A 225 16.55 -19.01 -31.48
N GLU A 226 16.20 -20.12 -32.14
CA GLU A 226 14.81 -20.62 -32.21
C GLU A 226 14.23 -20.93 -30.82
N ARG A 227 15.05 -21.56 -29.95
CA ARG A 227 14.67 -21.85 -28.56
C ARG A 227 14.48 -20.57 -27.75
N LEU A 228 15.34 -19.57 -27.94
CA LEU A 228 15.23 -18.26 -27.31
C LEU A 228 13.94 -17.54 -27.78
N ASP A 229 13.67 -17.54 -29.09
CA ASP A 229 12.48 -16.90 -29.68
C ASP A 229 11.18 -17.51 -29.12
N THR A 230 11.15 -18.82 -28.94
CA THR A 230 10.01 -19.52 -28.33
C THR A 230 9.75 -19.03 -26.90
N ILE A 231 10.79 -18.92 -26.07
CA ILE A 231 10.69 -18.42 -24.69
C ILE A 231 10.32 -16.93 -24.70
N ASN A 232 10.90 -16.15 -25.61
CA ASN A 232 10.66 -14.72 -25.74
C ASN A 232 9.21 -14.41 -26.15
N LYS A 233 8.63 -15.15 -27.10
CA LYS A 233 7.21 -15.06 -27.46
C LYS A 233 6.29 -15.35 -26.28
N LYS A 234 6.62 -16.38 -25.47
CA LYS A 234 5.90 -16.69 -24.25
C LYS A 234 6.04 -15.55 -23.23
N LEU A 235 7.25 -15.01 -23.04
CA LEU A 235 7.51 -13.90 -22.15
C LEU A 235 6.75 -12.65 -22.57
N GLN A 236 6.73 -12.32 -23.86
CA GLN A 236 5.95 -11.23 -24.43
C GLN A 236 4.47 -11.35 -24.07
N LYS A 237 3.87 -12.52 -24.27
CA LYS A 237 2.44 -12.75 -24.00
C LYS A 237 2.11 -12.57 -22.52
N VAL A 238 2.87 -13.20 -21.62
CA VAL A 238 2.62 -13.09 -20.16
C VAL A 238 2.93 -11.69 -19.64
N SER A 239 3.93 -11.00 -20.21
CA SER A 239 4.26 -9.61 -19.85
C SER A 239 3.15 -8.64 -20.23
N LEU A 240 2.59 -8.77 -21.45
CA LEU A 240 1.45 -7.96 -21.87
C LEU A 240 0.25 -8.16 -20.95
N GLN A 241 -0.05 -9.40 -20.55
CA GLN A 241 -1.13 -9.70 -19.61
C GLN A 241 -0.85 -9.12 -18.21
N ALA A 242 0.39 -9.25 -17.72
CA ALA A 242 0.78 -8.68 -16.43
C ALA A 242 0.64 -7.15 -16.40
N ILE A 243 1.13 -6.48 -17.44
CA ILE A 243 1.03 -5.02 -17.58
C ILE A 243 -0.42 -4.59 -17.72
N PHE A 244 -1.23 -5.27 -18.54
CA PHE A 244 -2.64 -4.97 -18.73
C PHE A 244 -3.40 -5.01 -17.40
N PHE A 245 -3.30 -6.14 -16.64
CA PHE A 245 -3.99 -6.26 -15.35
C PHE A 245 -3.46 -5.29 -14.30
N SER A 246 -2.16 -4.99 -14.31
CA SER A 246 -1.58 -3.97 -13.43
C SER A 246 -2.10 -2.58 -13.76
N SER A 247 -2.16 -2.22 -15.04
CA SER A 247 -2.59 -0.90 -15.50
C SER A 247 -4.07 -0.64 -15.29
N ILE A 248 -4.93 -1.68 -15.35
CA ILE A 248 -6.37 -1.54 -15.15
C ILE A 248 -6.74 -1.29 -13.68
N THR A 249 -5.83 -1.48 -12.74
CA THR A 249 -6.06 -1.27 -11.30
C THR A 249 -6.53 0.16 -11.02
N ASN A 250 -5.77 1.16 -11.48
CA ASN A 250 -6.11 2.58 -11.25
C ASN A 250 -7.42 3.02 -11.90
N PRO A 251 -7.69 2.72 -13.21
CA PRO A 251 -8.98 3.04 -13.81
C PRO A 251 -10.16 2.38 -13.12
N SER A 252 -10.03 1.10 -12.74
CA SER A 252 -11.10 0.37 -12.05
C SER A 252 -11.39 0.95 -10.66
N THR A 253 -10.36 1.29 -9.91
CA THR A 253 -10.52 1.94 -8.60
C THR A 253 -11.19 3.29 -8.76
N ARG A 254 -10.76 4.12 -9.72
CA ARG A 254 -11.39 5.42 -10.00
C ARG A 254 -12.85 5.29 -10.42
N PHE A 255 -13.18 4.27 -11.22
CA PHE A 255 -14.56 4.01 -11.64
C PHE A 255 -15.44 3.66 -10.42
N VAL A 256 -14.98 2.76 -9.56
CA VAL A 256 -15.74 2.40 -8.35
C VAL A 256 -15.87 3.59 -7.41
N ASN A 257 -14.81 4.38 -7.23
CA ASN A 257 -14.83 5.62 -6.45
C ASN A 257 -15.86 6.62 -7.02
N GLY A 258 -15.92 6.75 -8.35
CA GLY A 258 -16.92 7.55 -9.02
C GLY A 258 -18.34 7.09 -8.75
N LEU A 259 -18.59 5.77 -8.71
CA LEU A 259 -19.91 5.22 -8.35
C LEU A 259 -20.27 5.52 -6.90
N VAL A 260 -19.33 5.34 -5.97
CA VAL A 260 -19.54 5.69 -4.54
C VAL A 260 -19.84 7.17 -4.40
N TYR A 261 -19.03 8.02 -5.01
CA TYR A 261 -19.19 9.47 -4.98
C TYR A 261 -20.55 9.90 -5.54
N THR A 262 -20.97 9.34 -6.68
CA THR A 262 -22.27 9.60 -7.29
C THR A 262 -23.41 9.14 -6.39
N GLY A 263 -23.33 7.93 -5.82
CA GLY A 263 -24.34 7.42 -4.90
C GLY A 263 -24.48 8.29 -3.65
N VAL A 264 -23.37 8.71 -3.05
CA VAL A 264 -23.35 9.63 -1.89
C VAL A 264 -23.88 11.00 -2.27
N SER A 265 -23.54 11.52 -3.46
CA SER A 265 -24.03 12.81 -3.96
C SER A 265 -25.55 12.81 -4.13
N ILE A 266 -26.12 11.78 -4.74
CA ILE A 266 -27.56 11.63 -4.95
C ILE A 266 -28.29 11.48 -3.62
N ALA A 267 -27.87 10.53 -2.78
CA ALA A 267 -28.50 10.29 -1.48
C ALA A 267 -28.40 11.53 -0.56
N GLY A 268 -27.23 12.19 -0.59
CA GLY A 268 -26.98 13.40 0.20
C GLY A 268 -27.78 14.59 -0.29
N ALA A 269 -27.91 14.79 -1.63
CA ALA A 269 -28.71 15.87 -2.20
C ALA A 269 -30.19 15.73 -1.81
N PHE A 270 -30.78 14.53 -1.93
CA PHE A 270 -32.17 14.30 -1.47
C PHE A 270 -32.33 14.54 0.02
N THR A 271 -31.35 14.16 0.83
CA THR A 271 -31.37 14.38 2.28
C THR A 271 -31.23 15.86 2.62
N ALA A 272 -30.40 16.60 1.88
CA ALA A 272 -30.22 18.05 2.05
C ALA A 272 -31.47 18.85 1.65
N ILE A 273 -32.11 18.51 0.52
CA ILE A 273 -33.38 19.11 0.07
C ILE A 273 -34.48 18.88 1.11
N GLY A 274 -34.51 17.69 1.74
CA GLY A 274 -35.42 17.37 2.84
C GLY A 274 -35.05 18.02 4.18
N GLY A 275 -34.00 18.86 4.25
CA GLY A 275 -33.55 19.54 5.48
C GLY A 275 -32.85 18.62 6.49
N GLY A 276 -32.49 17.39 6.10
CA GLY A 276 -31.85 16.43 6.99
C GLY A 276 -30.35 16.63 7.18
N ILE A 277 -29.67 17.34 6.29
CA ILE A 277 -28.26 17.76 6.36
C ILE A 277 -28.09 19.12 5.73
N THR A 278 -26.99 19.83 6.08
CA THR A 278 -26.57 21.06 5.41
C THR A 278 -25.78 20.79 4.15
N VAL A 279 -25.61 21.80 3.29
CA VAL A 279 -24.73 21.68 2.08
C VAL A 279 -23.28 21.49 2.50
N GLY A 280 -22.83 22.12 3.58
CA GLY A 280 -21.50 21.88 4.13
C GLY A 280 -21.31 20.47 4.67
N GLN A 281 -22.32 19.89 5.33
CA GLN A 281 -22.30 18.49 5.73
C GLN A 281 -22.23 17.55 4.52
N LEU A 282 -22.95 17.83 3.44
CA LEU A 282 -22.86 17.07 2.18
C LEU A 282 -21.45 17.16 1.61
N SER A 283 -20.85 18.35 1.55
CA SER A 283 -19.47 18.55 1.10
C SER A 283 -18.47 17.75 1.95
N CYS A 284 -18.69 17.73 3.29
CA CYS A 284 -17.89 16.91 4.19
C CYS A 284 -18.02 15.40 3.86
N PHE A 285 -19.23 14.88 3.66
CA PHE A 285 -19.45 13.49 3.26
C PHE A 285 -18.75 13.12 1.97
N LEU A 286 -18.84 13.97 0.95
CA LEU A 286 -18.20 13.76 -0.34
C LEU A 286 -16.66 13.68 -0.19
N SER A 287 -16.10 14.57 0.62
CA SER A 287 -14.66 14.55 0.92
C SER A 287 -14.26 13.30 1.70
N LEU A 288 -15.01 12.94 2.74
CA LEU A 288 -14.74 11.74 3.55
C LEU A 288 -14.88 10.45 2.75
N SER A 289 -15.84 10.36 1.82
CA SER A 289 -16.04 9.17 0.98
C SER A 289 -14.87 8.87 0.06
N LEU A 290 -14.07 9.89 -0.28
CA LEU A 290 -12.88 9.74 -1.11
C LEU A 290 -11.61 9.38 -0.33
N ILE A 291 -11.56 9.66 0.97
CA ILE A 291 -10.33 9.47 1.77
C ILE A 291 -10.03 7.98 2.02
N HIS A 292 -11.04 7.12 2.13
CA HIS A 292 -10.86 5.71 2.52
C HIS A 292 -10.94 4.73 1.33
N ILE A 293 -11.13 5.21 0.14
CA ILE A 293 -11.17 4.45 -1.10
C ILE A 293 -9.89 4.68 -1.89
#